data_e225f8ebd87b641d0873cf4c0b21dd45
#
_entry.id   e225f8ebd87b641d0873cf4c0b21dd45
#
_cell.length_a   1.000
_cell.length_b   1.000
_cell.length_c   1.000
_cell.angle_alpha   90.00
_cell.angle_beta   90.00
_cell.angle_gamma   90.00
#
_symmetry.space_group_name_H-M   'P 1'
#
loop_
_entity.id
_entity.type
_entity.pdbx_description
1 polymer ?
#
loop_
_entity_poly.entity_id
_entity_poly.type
_entity_poly.pdbx_seq_one_letter_code
_entity_poly.pdbx_strand_id
1 'polypeptide(L)'
;MRIGVDIDNVICTTSEAVIEYLNERLPITLSLDDINEYWMEKSIPEQYRWTVGLAFHDSAMWKKVKMIEGAAKGIETLYKKGDEIFFVTSTTPDNLKKKIKFLKRNLPFLSGNYINDHIITIKQKTLLNLDIMIDDYLDNLIGERSYYSICLAYPWNRKIAANTSNFIRVKNWEEIVQTIGIYSNLRANK
;
A
#
# COMPACT_ATOMS: atom_id res chain seq x y z
N MET A 1 18.68 2.43 -4.56
CA MET A 1 18.08 2.93 -3.29
C MET A 1 17.33 1.79 -2.62
N ARG A 2 17.06 1.91 -1.29
CA ARG A 2 16.18 1.01 -0.55
C ARG A 2 14.79 1.62 -0.51
N ILE A 3 13.84 0.99 -1.20
CA ILE A 3 12.47 1.50 -1.37
C ILE A 3 11.50 0.57 -0.67
N GLY A 4 10.84 1.07 0.37
CA GLY A 4 9.72 0.40 1.02
C GLY A 4 8.41 0.67 0.28
N VAL A 5 7.65 -0.36 0.02
CA VAL A 5 6.35 -0.28 -0.65
C VAL A 5 5.33 -0.99 0.22
N ASP A 6 4.29 -0.27 0.66
CA ASP A 6 3.15 -0.93 1.29
C ASP A 6 2.44 -1.86 0.31
N ILE A 7 1.74 -2.85 0.82
CA ILE A 7 1.05 -3.84 -0.01
C ILE A 7 -0.40 -3.44 -0.23
N ASP A 8 -1.14 -3.20 0.87
CA ASP A 8 -2.57 -2.89 0.83
C ASP A 8 -2.78 -1.48 0.27
N ASN A 9 -3.66 -1.34 -0.70
CA ASN A 9 -3.98 -0.07 -1.37
C ASN A 9 -2.77 0.68 -1.99
N VAL A 10 -1.60 0.03 -2.08
CA VAL A 10 -0.45 0.54 -2.83
C VAL A 10 -0.06 -0.41 -3.96
N ILE A 11 0.03 -1.71 -3.69
CA ILE A 11 0.27 -2.74 -4.71
C ILE A 11 -1.04 -3.41 -5.13
N CYS A 12 -1.96 -3.62 -4.20
CA CYS A 12 -3.21 -4.33 -4.44
C CYS A 12 -4.45 -3.59 -3.90
N THR A 13 -5.60 -3.85 -4.53
CA THR A 13 -6.89 -3.20 -4.27
C THR A 13 -7.60 -3.81 -3.05
N THR A 14 -6.98 -3.73 -1.86
CA THR A 14 -7.53 -4.39 -0.67
C THR A 14 -8.85 -3.76 -0.23
N SER A 15 -8.93 -2.43 -0.19
CA SER A 15 -10.15 -1.73 0.23
C SER A 15 -11.32 -1.98 -0.71
N GLU A 16 -11.09 -1.94 -2.02
CA GLU A 16 -12.12 -2.24 -3.03
C GLU A 16 -12.61 -3.68 -2.91
N ALA A 17 -11.69 -4.62 -2.66
CA ALA A 17 -12.06 -6.03 -2.46
C ALA A 17 -12.91 -6.24 -1.20
N VAL A 18 -12.62 -5.53 -0.11
CA VAL A 18 -13.43 -5.55 1.11
C VAL A 18 -14.80 -4.93 0.84
N ILE A 19 -14.87 -3.78 0.17
CA ILE A 19 -16.14 -3.12 -0.18
C ILE A 19 -17.01 -4.06 -1.03
N GLU A 20 -16.46 -4.65 -2.09
CA GLU A 20 -17.17 -5.60 -2.93
C GLU A 20 -17.68 -6.80 -2.12
N TYR A 21 -16.85 -7.33 -1.23
CA TYR A 21 -17.22 -8.44 -0.34
C TYR A 21 -18.37 -8.08 0.60
N LEU A 22 -18.37 -6.87 1.17
CA LEU A 22 -19.43 -6.39 2.07
C LEU A 22 -20.72 -6.11 1.31
N ASN A 23 -20.67 -5.47 0.16
CA ASN A 23 -21.84 -5.18 -0.67
C ASN A 23 -22.59 -6.45 -1.13
N GLU A 24 -21.86 -7.56 -1.30
CA GLU A 24 -22.50 -8.85 -1.65
C GLU A 24 -23.23 -9.52 -0.48
N ARG A 25 -22.89 -9.17 0.77
CA ARG A 25 -23.33 -9.90 1.98
C ARG A 25 -24.22 -9.10 2.92
N LEU A 26 -24.20 -7.79 2.77
CA LEU A 26 -24.92 -6.88 3.65
C LEU A 26 -25.89 -6.03 2.83
N PRO A 27 -27.00 -5.56 3.44
CA PRO A 27 -27.95 -4.66 2.79
C PRO A 27 -27.41 -3.21 2.77
N ILE A 28 -26.20 -3.02 2.24
CA ILE A 28 -25.52 -1.72 2.08
C ILE A 28 -24.93 -1.63 0.68
N THR A 29 -24.74 -0.41 0.23
CA THR A 29 -24.02 -0.12 -1.03
C THR A 29 -22.94 0.89 -0.72
N LEU A 30 -21.69 0.45 -0.73
CA LEU A 30 -20.51 1.25 -0.49
C LEU A 30 -19.70 1.38 -1.76
N SER A 31 -19.10 2.53 -1.95
CA SER A 31 -18.04 2.80 -2.92
C SER A 31 -16.76 3.18 -2.19
N LEU A 32 -15.65 3.27 -2.90
CA LEU A 32 -14.38 3.71 -2.31
C LEU A 32 -14.47 5.16 -1.79
N ASP A 33 -15.26 6.02 -2.43
CA ASP A 33 -15.43 7.42 -2.04
C ASP A 33 -16.21 7.58 -0.72
N ASP A 34 -16.94 6.56 -0.27
CA ASP A 34 -17.62 6.55 1.03
C ASP A 34 -16.63 6.29 2.18
N ILE A 35 -15.44 5.78 1.91
CA ILE A 35 -14.42 5.45 2.91
C ILE A 35 -13.54 6.67 3.19
N ASN A 36 -13.96 7.49 4.15
CA ASN A 36 -13.30 8.75 4.49
C ASN A 36 -12.28 8.64 5.63
N GLU A 37 -12.15 7.47 6.24
CA GLU A 37 -11.23 7.17 7.33
C GLU A 37 -10.37 5.96 6.95
N TYR A 38 -9.08 5.98 7.34
CA TYR A 38 -8.17 4.85 7.08
C TYR A 38 -8.72 3.53 7.68
N TRP A 39 -9.25 3.60 8.88
CA TRP A 39 -9.96 2.49 9.50
C TRP A 39 -11.37 2.41 8.90
N MET A 40 -11.52 1.59 7.86
CA MET A 40 -12.76 1.46 7.07
C MET A 40 -14.00 1.24 7.90
N GLU A 41 -13.90 0.53 9.04
CA GLU A 41 -15.01 0.29 9.95
C GLU A 41 -15.65 1.58 10.49
N LYS A 42 -14.91 2.70 10.51
CA LYS A 42 -15.45 4.01 10.93
C LYS A 42 -16.36 4.64 9.87
N SER A 43 -16.22 4.22 8.61
CA SER A 43 -17.02 4.72 7.48
C SER A 43 -18.26 3.88 7.19
N ILE A 44 -18.49 2.78 7.92
CA ILE A 44 -19.65 1.91 7.74
C ILE A 44 -20.62 1.98 8.93
N PRO A 45 -21.92 1.66 8.71
CA PRO A 45 -22.92 1.62 9.77
C PRO A 45 -22.47 0.73 10.94
N GLU A 46 -22.70 1.20 12.16
CA GLU A 46 -22.13 0.60 13.38
C GLU A 46 -22.43 -0.90 13.51
N GLN A 47 -23.64 -1.32 13.19
CA GLN A 47 -24.05 -2.72 13.26
C GLN A 47 -23.25 -3.66 12.35
N TYR A 48 -22.55 -3.12 11.34
CA TYR A 48 -21.77 -3.92 10.38
C TYR A 48 -20.25 -3.78 10.53
N ARG A 49 -19.74 -2.94 11.43
CA ARG A 49 -18.30 -2.65 11.60
C ARG A 49 -17.47 -3.91 11.82
N TRP A 50 -17.97 -4.85 12.61
CA TRP A 50 -17.30 -6.10 12.92
C TRP A 50 -17.05 -6.99 11.68
N THR A 51 -17.85 -6.84 10.63
CA THR A 51 -17.74 -7.64 9.39
C THR A 51 -16.48 -7.30 8.59
N VAL A 52 -15.91 -6.09 8.74
CA VAL A 52 -14.65 -5.71 8.09
C VAL A 52 -13.51 -6.63 8.54
N GLY A 53 -13.38 -6.84 9.86
CA GLY A 53 -12.38 -7.76 10.39
C GLY A 53 -12.56 -9.18 9.87
N LEU A 54 -13.80 -9.67 9.75
CA LEU A 54 -14.09 -11.00 9.20
C LEU A 54 -13.71 -11.11 7.72
N ALA A 55 -13.91 -10.05 6.93
CA ALA A 55 -13.57 -10.05 5.51
C ALA A 55 -12.09 -10.45 5.28
N PHE A 56 -11.17 -9.94 6.09
CA PHE A 56 -9.74 -10.26 5.99
C PHE A 56 -9.43 -11.74 6.26
N HIS A 57 -10.27 -12.45 7.01
CA HIS A 57 -10.11 -13.89 7.26
C HIS A 57 -10.74 -14.75 6.16
N ASP A 58 -11.71 -14.22 5.41
CA ASP A 58 -12.40 -14.97 4.35
C ASP A 58 -11.58 -15.03 3.05
N SER A 59 -11.41 -16.24 2.53
CA SER A 59 -10.75 -16.47 1.25
C SER A 59 -11.52 -15.87 0.06
N ALA A 60 -12.84 -15.68 0.18
CA ALA A 60 -13.68 -15.09 -0.84
C ALA A 60 -13.30 -13.62 -1.09
N MET A 61 -13.03 -12.85 -0.03
CA MET A 61 -12.51 -11.49 -0.16
C MET A 61 -11.16 -11.47 -0.88
N TRP A 62 -10.22 -12.35 -0.49
CA TRP A 62 -8.89 -12.40 -1.10
C TRP A 62 -8.91 -12.79 -2.59
N LYS A 63 -9.94 -13.50 -3.08
CA LYS A 63 -10.14 -13.76 -4.51
C LYS A 63 -10.48 -12.51 -5.32
N LYS A 64 -11.03 -11.47 -4.66
CA LYS A 64 -11.40 -10.19 -5.27
C LYS A 64 -10.23 -9.21 -5.36
N VAL A 65 -9.18 -9.42 -4.57
CA VAL A 65 -7.98 -8.56 -4.56
C VAL A 65 -7.28 -8.62 -5.91
N LYS A 66 -7.12 -7.44 -6.53
CA LYS A 66 -6.45 -7.26 -7.83
C LYS A 66 -5.19 -6.42 -7.66
N MET A 67 -4.33 -6.46 -8.67
CA MET A 67 -3.17 -5.57 -8.77
C MET A 67 -3.67 -4.15 -9.10
N ILE A 68 -3.12 -3.14 -8.42
CA ILE A 68 -3.34 -1.74 -8.79
C ILE A 68 -2.69 -1.48 -10.16
N GLU A 69 -3.39 -0.75 -11.01
CA GLU A 69 -2.90 -0.41 -12.34
C GLU A 69 -1.53 0.28 -12.27
N GLY A 70 -0.61 -0.17 -13.11
CA GLY A 70 0.77 0.34 -13.14
C GLY A 70 1.69 -0.20 -12.05
N ALA A 71 1.20 -0.83 -10.97
CA ALA A 71 2.02 -1.27 -9.86
C ALA A 71 3.12 -2.26 -10.28
N ALA A 72 2.77 -3.31 -10.99
CA ALA A 72 3.76 -4.30 -11.46
C ALA A 72 4.84 -3.67 -12.35
N LYS A 73 4.42 -2.84 -13.32
CA LYS A 73 5.33 -2.14 -14.23
C LYS A 73 6.24 -1.15 -13.49
N GLY A 74 5.67 -0.42 -12.52
CA GLY A 74 6.42 0.53 -11.71
C GLY A 74 7.48 -0.16 -10.87
N ILE A 75 7.12 -1.23 -10.16
CA ILE A 75 8.05 -2.05 -9.36
C ILE A 75 9.15 -2.65 -10.27
N GLU A 76 8.78 -3.20 -11.43
CA GLU A 76 9.74 -3.75 -12.39
C GLU A 76 10.73 -2.69 -12.88
N THR A 77 10.25 -1.48 -13.16
CA THR A 77 11.08 -0.36 -13.61
C THR A 77 12.12 0.02 -12.54
N LEU A 78 11.70 0.13 -11.29
CA LEU A 78 12.59 0.45 -10.16
C LEU A 78 13.60 -0.68 -9.92
N TYR A 79 13.14 -1.93 -9.91
CA TYR A 79 13.99 -3.10 -9.74
C TYR A 79 15.07 -3.21 -10.83
N LYS A 80 14.71 -3.02 -12.11
CA LYS A 80 15.64 -3.02 -13.24
C LYS A 80 16.66 -1.88 -13.22
N LYS A 81 16.36 -0.78 -12.52
CA LYS A 81 17.31 0.31 -12.25
C LYS A 81 18.32 -0.03 -11.15
N GLY A 82 18.19 -1.17 -10.49
CA GLY A 82 19.04 -1.57 -9.37
C GLY A 82 18.56 -1.06 -8.01
N ASP A 83 17.32 -0.59 -7.90
CA ASP A 83 16.72 -0.28 -6.62
C ASP A 83 16.33 -1.57 -5.88
N GLU A 84 16.55 -1.60 -4.56
CA GLU A 84 16.19 -2.71 -3.68
C GLU A 84 14.77 -2.46 -3.14
N ILE A 85 13.83 -3.35 -3.47
CA ILE A 85 12.42 -3.18 -3.17
C ILE A 85 12.02 -4.02 -1.96
N PHE A 86 11.59 -3.37 -0.89
CA PHE A 86 11.04 -4.01 0.31
C PHE A 86 9.53 -3.90 0.31
N PHE A 87 8.85 -5.01 0.49
CA PHE A 87 7.39 -5.10 0.66
C PHE A 87 7.07 -4.96 2.14
N VAL A 88 6.55 -3.80 2.55
CA VAL A 88 6.36 -3.46 3.96
C VAL A 88 4.89 -3.48 4.33
N THR A 89 4.49 -4.33 5.27
CA THR A 89 3.07 -4.46 5.63
C THR A 89 2.87 -4.64 7.13
N SER A 90 1.70 -4.21 7.64
CA SER A 90 1.22 -4.55 8.98
C SER A 90 0.09 -5.56 8.84
N THR A 91 0.33 -6.83 9.22
CA THR A 91 -0.63 -7.91 8.95
C THR A 91 -0.48 -9.08 9.94
N THR A 92 -1.50 -9.93 9.99
CA THR A 92 -1.44 -11.22 10.71
C THR A 92 -0.65 -12.26 9.90
N PRO A 93 -0.11 -13.32 10.57
CA PRO A 93 0.64 -14.37 9.86
C PRO A 93 -0.14 -15.06 8.73
N ASP A 94 -1.45 -15.28 8.90
CA ASP A 94 -2.27 -15.93 7.87
C ASP A 94 -2.50 -15.03 6.65
N ASN A 95 -2.73 -13.73 6.88
CA ASN A 95 -2.85 -12.78 5.79
C ASN A 95 -1.50 -12.52 5.11
N LEU A 96 -0.39 -12.59 5.84
CA LEU A 96 0.95 -12.52 5.26
C LEU A 96 1.17 -13.60 4.20
N LYS A 97 0.78 -14.85 4.48
CA LYS A 97 0.86 -15.96 3.50
C LYS A 97 0.08 -15.65 2.21
N LYS A 98 -1.11 -15.06 2.36
CA LYS A 98 -1.95 -14.66 1.20
C LYS A 98 -1.28 -13.53 0.40
N LYS A 99 -0.71 -12.53 1.06
CA LYS A 99 0.03 -11.43 0.43
C LYS A 99 1.27 -11.93 -0.31
N ILE A 100 2.07 -12.78 0.31
CA ILE A 100 3.23 -13.41 -0.35
C ILE A 100 2.81 -14.17 -1.61
N LYS A 101 1.75 -14.98 -1.53
CA LYS A 101 1.21 -15.70 -2.70
C LYS A 101 0.73 -14.74 -3.79
N PHE A 102 0.11 -13.63 -3.40
CA PHE A 102 -0.34 -12.59 -4.32
C PHE A 102 0.86 -11.95 -5.05
N LEU A 103 1.89 -11.52 -4.31
CA LEU A 103 3.08 -10.91 -4.88
C LEU A 103 3.79 -11.85 -5.85
N LYS A 104 4.02 -13.11 -5.46
CA LYS A 104 4.68 -14.12 -6.32
C LYS A 104 3.92 -14.37 -7.62
N ARG A 105 2.60 -14.34 -7.59
CA ARG A 105 1.76 -14.51 -8.78
C ARG A 105 1.80 -13.32 -9.73
N ASN A 106 1.85 -12.11 -9.17
CA ASN A 106 1.66 -10.87 -9.92
C ASN A 106 2.96 -10.12 -10.24
N LEU A 107 4.11 -10.53 -9.65
CA LEU A 107 5.43 -9.96 -9.90
C LEU A 107 6.40 -11.06 -10.39
N PRO A 108 6.13 -11.68 -11.56
CA PRO A 108 6.89 -12.85 -12.04
C PRO A 108 8.35 -12.55 -12.41
N PHE A 109 8.72 -11.27 -12.54
CA PHE A 109 10.09 -10.83 -12.77
C PHE A 109 10.96 -10.89 -11.49
N LEU A 110 10.37 -11.03 -10.31
CA LEU A 110 11.05 -11.25 -9.03
C LEU A 110 11.05 -12.75 -8.70
N SER A 111 12.20 -13.28 -8.26
CA SER A 111 12.23 -14.63 -7.75
C SER A 111 11.41 -14.78 -6.48
N GLY A 112 10.87 -15.99 -6.23
CA GLY A 112 10.13 -16.25 -5.00
C GLY A 112 10.98 -16.09 -3.74
N ASN A 113 12.31 -16.31 -3.83
CA ASN A 113 13.24 -16.06 -2.74
C ASN A 113 13.41 -14.55 -2.51
N TYR A 114 13.57 -13.75 -3.59
CA TYR A 114 13.64 -12.31 -3.46
C TYR A 114 12.45 -11.75 -2.66
N ILE A 115 11.22 -12.15 -3.01
CA ILE A 115 10.02 -11.68 -2.31
C ILE A 115 10.04 -12.11 -0.83
N ASN A 116 10.45 -13.36 -0.52
CA ASN A 116 10.52 -13.83 0.86
C ASN A 116 11.56 -13.06 1.69
N ASP A 117 12.70 -12.73 1.09
CA ASP A 117 13.82 -12.07 1.77
C ASP A 117 13.59 -10.56 1.93
N HIS A 118 12.68 -9.97 1.13
CA HIS A 118 12.40 -8.53 1.11
C HIS A 118 11.01 -8.18 1.65
N ILE A 119 10.30 -9.10 2.30
CA ILE A 119 9.04 -8.79 2.97
C ILE A 119 9.27 -8.46 4.44
N ILE A 120 8.77 -7.31 4.87
CA ILE A 120 8.90 -6.82 6.25
C ILE A 120 7.51 -6.68 6.85
N THR A 121 7.29 -7.33 8.00
CA THR A 121 6.06 -7.19 8.78
C THR A 121 6.32 -6.32 9.99
N ILE A 122 5.76 -5.12 10.00
CA ILE A 122 5.95 -4.13 11.06
C ILE A 122 4.73 -3.21 11.19
N LYS A 123 4.35 -2.85 12.42
CA LYS A 123 3.28 -1.86 12.65
C LYS A 123 3.77 -0.42 12.49
N GLN A 124 4.90 -0.11 13.10
CA GLN A 124 5.47 1.25 13.10
C GLN A 124 6.54 1.36 12.01
N LYS A 125 6.12 1.65 10.78
CA LYS A 125 7.01 1.71 9.61
C LYS A 125 8.05 2.82 9.71
N THR A 126 7.79 3.88 10.49
CA THR A 126 8.73 4.99 10.73
C THR A 126 10.07 4.55 11.36
N LEU A 127 10.14 3.36 11.95
CA LEU A 127 11.37 2.76 12.48
C LEU A 127 12.30 2.19 11.40
N LEU A 128 11.82 2.07 10.16
CA LEU A 128 12.62 1.49 9.08
C LEU A 128 13.65 2.49 8.54
N ASN A 129 14.86 2.00 8.30
CA ASN A 129 15.92 2.76 7.67
C ASN A 129 15.89 2.52 6.14
N LEU A 130 15.04 3.28 5.45
CA LEU A 130 14.85 3.25 4.00
C LEU A 130 15.28 4.59 3.36
N ASP A 131 15.44 4.61 2.05
CA ASP A 131 15.58 5.87 1.31
C ASP A 131 14.21 6.47 0.98
N ILE A 132 13.24 5.63 0.64
CA ILE A 132 11.88 6.01 0.27
C ILE A 132 10.88 5.05 0.91
N MET A 133 9.73 5.58 1.33
CA MET A 133 8.54 4.78 1.69
C MET A 133 7.34 5.24 0.89
N ILE A 134 6.64 4.29 0.26
CA ILE A 134 5.39 4.49 -0.47
C ILE A 134 4.27 3.84 0.33
N ASP A 135 3.27 4.63 0.72
CA ASP A 135 2.17 4.17 1.58
C ASP A 135 0.89 4.96 1.27
N ASP A 136 -0.27 4.46 1.66
CA ASP A 136 -1.55 5.16 1.63
C ASP A 136 -1.95 5.72 3.01
N TYR A 137 -1.30 5.26 4.07
CA TYR A 137 -1.57 5.65 5.46
C TYR A 137 -0.60 6.73 5.95
N LEU A 138 -1.17 7.89 6.31
CA LEU A 138 -0.38 9.07 6.63
C LEU A 138 0.49 8.92 7.87
N ASP A 139 0.06 8.16 8.89
CA ASP A 139 0.87 7.95 10.10
C ASP A 139 2.19 7.23 9.81
N ASN A 140 2.26 6.51 8.70
CA ASN A 140 3.51 5.91 8.21
C ASN A 140 4.40 6.88 7.42
N LEU A 141 3.88 8.06 7.07
CA LEU A 141 4.52 8.99 6.14
C LEU A 141 4.85 10.36 6.75
N ILE A 142 4.33 10.66 7.94
CA ILE A 142 4.54 11.91 8.67
C ILE A 142 5.28 11.64 9.99
N GLY A 143 5.78 12.69 10.64
CA GLY A 143 6.55 12.58 11.90
C GLY A 143 8.05 12.29 11.69
N GLU A 144 8.73 11.85 12.75
CA GLU A 144 10.15 11.51 12.72
C GLU A 144 10.39 10.20 11.96
N ARG A 145 11.18 10.25 10.90
CA ARG A 145 11.54 9.13 10.04
C ARG A 145 12.81 9.41 9.23
N SER A 146 13.45 8.36 8.73
CA SER A 146 14.68 8.47 7.94
C SER A 146 14.46 8.55 6.43
N TYR A 147 13.25 8.31 5.93
CA TYR A 147 12.95 8.16 4.50
C TYR A 147 12.16 9.33 3.91
N TYR A 148 12.30 9.49 2.59
CA TYR A 148 11.42 10.33 1.80
C TYR A 148 10.06 9.66 1.60
N SER A 149 8.98 10.39 1.83
CA SER A 149 7.62 9.84 1.88
C SER A 149 6.84 10.13 0.61
N ILE A 150 6.26 9.09 0.01
CA ILE A 150 5.34 9.18 -1.12
C ILE A 150 3.99 8.60 -0.70
N CYS A 151 2.94 9.42 -0.75
CA CYS A 151 1.58 9.04 -0.40
C CYS A 151 0.77 8.77 -1.66
N LEU A 152 0.26 7.56 -1.83
CA LEU A 152 -0.73 7.28 -2.87
C LEU A 152 -2.10 7.83 -2.44
N ALA A 153 -2.73 8.62 -3.31
CA ALA A 153 -3.95 9.36 -2.99
C ALA A 153 -5.17 8.45 -2.87
N TYR A 154 -5.82 8.54 -1.71
CA TYR A 154 -7.09 7.87 -1.40
C TYR A 154 -8.04 8.82 -0.66
N PRO A 155 -9.36 8.53 -0.59
CA PRO A 155 -10.30 9.41 0.11
C PRO A 155 -9.91 9.72 1.56
N TRP A 156 -9.39 8.72 2.30
CA TRP A 156 -9.01 8.86 3.71
C TRP A 156 -7.77 9.71 3.95
N ASN A 157 -6.93 9.96 2.95
CA ASN A 157 -5.73 10.77 3.13
C ASN A 157 -5.81 12.16 2.48
N ARG A 158 -6.94 12.54 1.83
CA ARG A 158 -7.10 13.82 1.10
C ARG A 158 -7.12 15.05 2.00
N LYS A 159 -7.54 14.90 3.25
CA LYS A 159 -7.78 16.04 4.18
C LYS A 159 -6.51 16.77 4.62
N ILE A 160 -5.35 16.10 4.56
CA ILE A 160 -4.07 16.70 4.98
C ILE A 160 -3.37 17.27 3.74
N ALA A 161 -3.02 18.56 3.79
CA ALA A 161 -2.31 19.21 2.69
C ALA A 161 -0.89 18.65 2.55
N ALA A 162 -0.56 18.15 1.36
CA ALA A 162 0.74 17.52 1.07
C ALA A 162 1.93 18.46 1.34
N ASN A 163 1.77 19.76 1.07
CA ASN A 163 2.84 20.74 1.16
C ASN A 163 3.26 21.15 2.57
N THR A 164 2.52 20.72 3.61
CA THR A 164 2.80 21.06 5.02
C THR A 164 3.47 19.92 5.79
N SER A 165 3.66 18.74 5.20
CA SER A 165 3.91 17.50 5.94
C SER A 165 5.09 16.68 5.45
N ASN A 166 6.06 17.24 4.74
CA ASN A 166 7.26 16.52 4.29
C ASN A 166 6.99 15.21 3.50
N PHE A 167 5.84 15.11 2.82
CA PHE A 167 5.54 14.03 1.90
C PHE A 167 5.00 14.56 0.58
N ILE A 168 5.13 13.77 -0.48
CA ILE A 168 4.51 14.06 -1.78
C ILE A 168 3.32 13.13 -1.98
N ARG A 169 2.14 13.71 -2.31
CA ARG A 169 0.97 12.94 -2.70
C ARG A 169 0.94 12.77 -4.22
N VAL A 170 0.73 11.54 -4.64
CA VAL A 170 0.66 11.10 -6.04
C VAL A 170 -0.64 10.37 -6.31
N LYS A 171 -1.08 10.33 -7.56
CA LYS A 171 -2.37 9.75 -7.95
C LYS A 171 -2.28 8.30 -8.42
N ASN A 172 -1.11 7.89 -8.91
CA ASN A 172 -0.93 6.60 -9.55
C ASN A 172 0.56 6.17 -9.55
N TRP A 173 0.82 4.98 -10.02
CA TRP A 173 2.15 4.41 -10.09
C TRP A 173 3.10 5.11 -11.07
N GLU A 174 2.58 5.73 -12.13
CA GLU A 174 3.41 6.53 -13.03
C GLU A 174 4.01 7.74 -12.30
N GLU A 175 3.19 8.47 -11.55
CA GLU A 175 3.64 9.59 -10.72
C GLU A 175 4.60 9.14 -9.61
N ILE A 176 4.41 7.93 -9.03
CA ILE A 176 5.36 7.34 -8.07
C ILE A 176 6.75 7.21 -8.72
N VAL A 177 6.83 6.56 -9.88
CA VAL A 177 8.11 6.31 -10.57
C VAL A 177 8.77 7.62 -10.98
N GLN A 178 8.02 8.60 -11.47
CA GLN A 178 8.53 9.94 -11.80
C GLN A 178 9.10 10.65 -10.57
N THR A 179 8.37 10.65 -9.46
CA THR A 179 8.78 11.26 -8.20
C THR A 179 10.08 10.64 -7.67
N ILE A 180 10.20 9.32 -7.72
CA ILE A 180 11.42 8.60 -7.33
C ILE A 180 12.60 8.98 -8.23
N GLY A 181 12.37 9.12 -9.54
CA GLY A 181 13.38 9.57 -10.48
C GLY A 181 13.92 10.97 -10.16
N ILE A 182 13.04 11.92 -9.85
CA ILE A 182 13.41 13.28 -9.43
C ILE A 182 14.22 13.24 -8.14
N TYR A 183 13.77 12.49 -7.13
CA TYR A 183 14.47 12.36 -5.85
C TYR A 183 15.86 11.74 -6.01
N SER A 184 16.00 10.71 -6.84
CA SER A 184 17.28 10.08 -7.14
C SER A 184 18.29 11.08 -7.74
N ASN A 185 17.85 11.89 -8.71
CA ASN A 185 18.70 12.90 -9.35
C ASN A 185 19.14 13.99 -8.37
N LEU A 186 18.25 14.42 -7.46
CA LEU A 186 18.59 15.40 -6.43
C LEU A 186 19.61 14.88 -5.41
N ARG A 187 19.63 13.58 -5.14
CA ARG A 187 20.64 12.95 -4.26
C ARG A 187 21.99 12.78 -4.93
N ALA A 188 22.02 12.47 -6.22
CA ALA A 188 23.26 12.28 -6.96
C ALA A 188 24.05 13.59 -7.15
N ASN A 189 23.38 14.74 -7.04
CA ASN A 189 23.98 16.07 -7.20
C ASN A 189 24.39 16.73 -5.86
N LYS A 190 24.30 16.01 -4.75
CA LYS A 190 24.77 16.42 -3.41
C LYS A 190 26.03 15.66 -3.02
#